data_5ac47a8319977896edea248902e22552
#
_entry.id   5ac47a8319977896edea248902e22552
#
_cell.length_a   1.000
_cell.length_b   1.000
_cell.length_c   1.000
_cell.angle_alpha   90.00
_cell.angle_beta   90.00
_cell.angle_gamma   90.00
#
_symmetry.space_group_name_H-M   'P 1'
#
loop_
_entity.id
_entity.type
_entity.pdbx_description
1 polymer ?
#
loop_
_entity_poly.entity_id
_entity_poly.type
_entity_poly.pdbx_seq_one_letter_code
_entity_poly.pdbx_strand_id
1 'polypeptide(L)'
;TEQMAIKWGTDSKVQYIDPVYGFPISIGASGEMSLRAENSRKLLLKVVGTENGLTQQRLTALFRAFLMTRVKTYIAQTVKASAINIFEIDEHLTEFSDALHKLLIPDFSDYGVALERFFVTNVVKPDGERQYEKFKELHFRQYADIAEAKLRQQTDLIYAQTQAQKIVIDSQ
;
A
#
# COMPACT_ATOMS: atom_id res chain seq x y z
N THR A 1 -24.35 -10.51 -14.69
CA THR A 1 -23.09 -10.65 -15.41
C THR A 1 -22.37 -9.34 -15.71
N GLU A 2 -22.94 -8.20 -15.31
CA GLU A 2 -22.29 -6.93 -15.50
C GLU A 2 -21.26 -6.67 -14.40
N GLN A 3 -20.10 -6.16 -14.81
CA GLN A 3 -19.10 -5.70 -13.87
C GLN A 3 -19.52 -4.37 -13.28
N MET A 4 -19.36 -4.24 -11.99
CA MET A 4 -19.53 -2.96 -11.30
C MET A 4 -18.17 -2.42 -10.93
N ALA A 5 -17.85 -1.23 -11.44
CA ALA A 5 -16.66 -0.51 -11.04
C ALA A 5 -17.01 0.43 -9.88
N ILE A 6 -16.31 0.31 -8.78
CA ILE A 6 -16.59 1.07 -7.56
C ILE A 6 -15.33 1.78 -7.10
N LYS A 7 -15.44 3.09 -6.89
CA LYS A 7 -14.39 3.85 -6.24
C LYS A 7 -14.59 3.77 -4.73
N TRP A 8 -13.52 3.59 -4.00
CA TRP A 8 -13.56 3.47 -2.55
C TRP A 8 -12.51 4.33 -1.89
N GLY A 9 -12.74 4.67 -0.65
CA GLY A 9 -11.79 5.37 0.19
C GLY A 9 -12.10 5.09 1.64
N THR A 10 -11.10 5.09 2.50
CA THR A 10 -11.29 4.86 3.92
C THR A 10 -12.03 6.05 4.53
N ASP A 11 -13.08 5.76 5.29
CA ASP A 11 -13.93 6.76 5.95
C ASP A 11 -13.28 7.36 7.19
N SER A 12 -12.31 6.65 7.75
CA SER A 12 -11.52 7.10 8.88
C SER A 12 -10.08 6.60 8.71
N LYS A 13 -9.16 7.22 9.42
CA LYS A 13 -7.76 6.83 9.33
C LYS A 13 -7.51 5.47 9.95
N VAL A 14 -6.60 4.73 9.34
CA VAL A 14 -6.14 3.44 9.83
C VAL A 14 -4.91 3.68 10.69
N GLN A 15 -4.97 3.29 11.96
CA GLN A 15 -3.86 3.45 12.89
C GLN A 15 -3.13 2.13 13.05
N TYR A 16 -1.81 2.18 13.05
CA TYR A 16 -0.97 1.03 13.32
C TYR A 16 0.38 1.48 13.85
N ILE A 17 1.14 0.54 14.41
CA ILE A 17 2.51 0.80 14.86
C ILE A 17 3.46 0.42 13.74
N ASP A 18 4.30 1.36 13.33
CA ASP A 18 5.29 1.10 12.29
C ASP A 18 6.23 -0.04 12.72
N PRO A 19 6.38 -1.09 11.90
CA PRO A 19 7.20 -2.23 12.30
C PRO A 19 8.70 -1.95 12.32
N VAL A 20 9.16 -0.93 11.60
CA VAL A 20 10.59 -0.60 11.50
C VAL A 20 11.01 0.36 12.61
N TYR A 21 10.28 1.45 12.79
CA TYR A 21 10.65 2.51 13.73
C TYR A 21 9.85 2.51 15.03
N GLY A 22 8.76 1.74 15.09
CA GLY A 22 8.00 1.54 16.33
C GLY A 22 7.14 2.71 16.76
N PHE A 23 6.82 3.65 15.90
CA PHE A 23 5.96 4.77 16.25
C PHE A 23 4.55 4.61 15.68
N PRO A 24 3.52 5.19 16.31
CA PRO A 24 2.16 5.09 15.80
C PRO A 24 1.97 5.96 14.55
N ILE A 25 1.32 5.38 13.55
CA ILE A 25 1.02 6.05 12.28
C ILE A 25 -0.48 5.96 12.00
N SER A 26 -1.01 7.03 11.43
CA SER A 26 -2.38 7.06 10.92
C SER A 26 -2.35 7.31 9.43
N ILE A 27 -2.91 6.41 8.64
CA ILE A 27 -2.95 6.55 7.18
C ILE A 27 -4.37 6.41 6.65
N GLY A 28 -4.59 6.95 5.46
CA GLY A 28 -5.80 6.70 4.68
C GLY A 28 -5.42 6.02 3.39
N ALA A 29 -6.39 5.39 2.74
CA ALA A 29 -6.17 4.77 1.45
C ALA A 29 -7.42 4.95 0.59
N SER A 30 -7.21 4.97 -0.71
CA SER A 30 -8.30 5.03 -1.68
C SER A 30 -7.91 4.30 -2.94
N GLY A 31 -8.90 3.93 -3.72
CA GLY A 31 -8.65 3.22 -4.95
C GLY A 31 -9.93 2.84 -5.66
N GLU A 32 -9.84 1.77 -6.43
CA GLU A 32 -10.94 1.26 -7.23
C GLU A 32 -11.03 -0.24 -7.09
N MET A 33 -12.24 -0.77 -7.26
CA MET A 33 -12.47 -2.20 -7.32
C MET A 33 -13.51 -2.54 -8.36
N SER A 34 -13.48 -3.76 -8.84
CA SER A 34 -14.42 -4.26 -9.83
C SER A 34 -15.06 -5.55 -9.30
N LEU A 35 -16.38 -5.56 -9.29
CA LEU A 35 -17.18 -6.67 -8.80
C LEU A 35 -18.03 -7.28 -9.91
N ARG A 36 -18.21 -8.58 -9.84
CA ARG A 36 -19.12 -9.31 -10.74
C ARG A 36 -19.93 -10.32 -9.92
N ALA A 37 -21.20 -10.46 -10.24
CA ALA A 37 -22.02 -11.49 -9.61
C ALA A 37 -21.48 -12.87 -9.97
N GLU A 38 -21.09 -13.63 -8.96
CA GLU A 38 -20.58 -14.99 -9.13
C GLU A 38 -21.67 -16.02 -8.83
N ASN A 39 -22.45 -15.77 -7.79
CA ASN A 39 -23.54 -16.62 -7.37
C ASN A 39 -24.75 -15.74 -7.04
N SER A 40 -25.62 -15.57 -8.00
CA SER A 40 -26.79 -14.69 -7.89
C SER A 40 -27.72 -15.09 -6.75
N ARG A 41 -27.89 -16.39 -6.52
CA ARG A 41 -28.71 -16.89 -5.42
C ARG A 41 -28.15 -16.50 -4.06
N LYS A 42 -26.86 -16.66 -3.89
CA LYS A 42 -26.17 -16.32 -2.65
C LYS A 42 -26.24 -14.83 -2.40
N LEU A 43 -26.04 -14.02 -3.44
CA LEU A 43 -26.15 -12.58 -3.39
C LEU A 43 -27.54 -12.14 -2.96
N LEU A 44 -28.59 -12.71 -3.59
CA LEU A 44 -29.97 -12.41 -3.24
C LEU A 44 -30.29 -12.73 -1.78
N LEU A 45 -29.82 -13.87 -1.28
CA LEU A 45 -30.04 -14.27 0.10
C LEU A 45 -29.39 -13.29 1.09
N LYS A 46 -28.25 -12.74 0.74
CA LYS A 46 -27.55 -11.79 1.60
C LYS A 46 -28.15 -10.38 1.60
N VAL A 47 -28.79 -9.98 0.50
CA VAL A 47 -29.34 -8.62 0.35
C VAL A 47 -30.86 -8.52 0.48
N VAL A 48 -31.58 -9.63 0.53
CA VAL A 48 -33.05 -9.66 0.62
C VAL A 48 -33.59 -9.00 1.89
N GLY A 49 -32.78 -8.88 2.93
CA GLY A 49 -33.18 -8.19 4.15
C GLY A 49 -33.10 -6.66 4.07
N THR A 50 -32.59 -6.11 2.98
CA THR A 50 -32.34 -4.68 2.84
C THR A 50 -33.23 -4.03 1.79
N GLU A 51 -34.50 -3.98 1.99
CA GLU A 51 -35.45 -3.19 1.21
C GLU A 51 -35.70 -3.59 -0.26
N ASN A 52 -36.80 -3.09 -0.75
CA ASN A 52 -37.33 -3.33 -2.08
C ASN A 52 -36.51 -2.62 -3.16
N GLY A 53 -35.95 -3.39 -4.06
CA GLY A 53 -35.30 -2.86 -5.24
C GLY A 53 -33.79 -2.81 -5.12
N LEU A 54 -33.14 -3.76 -5.77
CA LEU A 54 -31.69 -3.79 -5.91
C LEU A 54 -31.28 -2.89 -7.07
N THR A 55 -31.17 -1.59 -6.79
CA THR A 55 -30.58 -0.66 -7.76
C THR A 55 -29.07 -0.80 -7.71
N GLN A 56 -28.42 -0.47 -8.83
CA GLN A 56 -26.96 -0.47 -8.89
C GLN A 56 -26.35 0.47 -7.84
N GLN A 57 -27.00 1.61 -7.59
CA GLN A 57 -26.55 2.54 -6.56
C GLN A 57 -26.57 1.92 -5.17
N ARG A 58 -27.61 1.16 -4.85
CA ARG A 58 -27.73 0.50 -3.54
C ARG A 58 -26.71 -0.60 -3.37
N LEU A 59 -26.49 -1.38 -4.41
CA LEU A 59 -25.45 -2.42 -4.40
C LEU A 59 -24.07 -1.82 -4.25
N THR A 60 -23.80 -0.73 -4.97
CA THR A 60 -22.53 -0.02 -4.85
C THR A 60 -22.32 0.49 -3.43
N ALA A 61 -23.34 1.12 -2.84
CA ALA A 61 -23.27 1.60 -1.46
C ALA A 61 -23.06 0.46 -0.47
N LEU A 62 -23.77 -0.65 -0.68
CA LEU A 62 -23.66 -1.83 0.18
C LEU A 62 -22.24 -2.40 0.16
N PHE A 63 -21.70 -2.63 -1.02
CA PHE A 63 -20.36 -3.21 -1.14
C PHE A 63 -19.26 -2.26 -0.73
N ARG A 64 -19.45 -0.96 -0.93
CA ARG A 64 -18.51 0.03 -0.40
C ARG A 64 -18.50 0.01 1.13
N ALA A 65 -19.66 -0.06 1.76
CA ALA A 65 -19.78 -0.17 3.21
C ALA A 65 -19.20 -1.48 3.73
N PHE A 66 -19.46 -2.58 3.02
CA PHE A 66 -18.91 -3.87 3.37
C PHE A 66 -17.38 -3.86 3.31
N LEU A 67 -16.82 -3.26 2.26
CA LEU A 67 -15.37 -3.12 2.14
C LEU A 67 -14.79 -2.40 3.36
N MET A 68 -15.45 -1.34 3.83
CA MET A 68 -14.97 -0.58 4.99
C MET A 68 -14.88 -1.44 6.25
N THR A 69 -15.72 -2.47 6.39
CA THR A 69 -15.65 -3.35 7.56
C THR A 69 -14.42 -4.26 7.56
N ARG A 70 -13.76 -4.42 6.41
CA ARG A 70 -12.63 -5.35 6.25
C ARG A 70 -11.33 -4.65 5.90
N VAL A 71 -11.40 -3.67 4.99
CA VAL A 71 -10.20 -3.12 4.37
C VAL A 71 -9.26 -2.44 5.37
N LYS A 72 -9.80 -1.75 6.35
CA LYS A 72 -8.96 -1.03 7.32
C LYS A 72 -8.09 -1.99 8.14
N THR A 73 -8.69 -3.08 8.60
CA THR A 73 -7.94 -4.11 9.33
C THR A 73 -6.89 -4.76 8.42
N TYR A 74 -7.27 -5.08 7.20
CA TYR A 74 -6.36 -5.73 6.25
C TYR A 74 -5.20 -4.80 5.85
N ILE A 75 -5.46 -3.50 5.72
CA ILE A 75 -4.41 -2.50 5.46
C ILE A 75 -3.37 -2.54 6.58
N ALA A 76 -3.82 -2.45 7.84
CA ALA A 76 -2.91 -2.47 8.99
C ALA A 76 -2.10 -3.76 9.04
N GLN A 77 -2.76 -4.91 8.85
CA GLN A 77 -2.10 -6.21 8.86
C GLN A 77 -1.10 -6.36 7.71
N THR A 78 -1.47 -5.92 6.52
CA THR A 78 -0.64 -6.05 5.33
C THR A 78 0.61 -5.19 5.40
N VAL A 79 0.49 -3.95 5.87
CA VAL A 79 1.65 -3.08 6.03
C VAL A 79 2.66 -3.69 7.00
N LYS A 80 2.17 -4.32 8.07
CA LYS A 80 3.05 -4.98 9.03
C LYS A 80 3.68 -6.25 8.47
N ALA A 81 2.91 -7.06 7.77
CA ALA A 81 3.35 -8.38 7.30
C ALA A 81 4.27 -8.31 6.08
N SER A 82 4.05 -7.34 5.19
CA SER A 82 4.76 -7.25 3.91
C SER A 82 6.12 -6.58 4.01
N ALA A 83 6.48 -6.05 5.17
CA ALA A 83 7.73 -5.29 5.37
C ALA A 83 7.87 -4.08 4.42
N ILE A 84 6.76 -3.61 3.85
CA ILE A 84 6.75 -2.40 3.04
C ILE A 84 6.88 -1.20 3.99
N ASN A 85 7.91 -0.38 3.77
CA ASN A 85 8.11 0.80 4.56
C ASN A 85 7.11 1.88 4.16
N ILE A 86 6.46 2.51 5.13
CA ILE A 86 5.45 3.55 4.85
C ILE A 86 6.01 4.72 4.05
N PHE A 87 7.28 5.03 4.24
CA PHE A 87 7.92 6.15 3.53
C PHE A 87 8.17 5.83 2.05
N GLU A 88 8.08 4.56 1.67
CA GLU A 88 8.31 4.08 0.31
C GLU A 88 7.09 3.36 -0.28
N ILE A 89 5.94 3.43 0.39
CA ILE A 89 4.76 2.66 -0.01
C ILE A 89 4.27 3.02 -1.42
N ASP A 90 4.48 4.25 -1.86
CA ASP A 90 4.06 4.68 -3.19
C ASP A 90 4.75 3.90 -4.31
N GLU A 91 5.93 3.36 -4.05
CA GLU A 91 6.67 2.52 -4.99
C GLU A 91 6.16 1.07 -4.99
N HIS A 92 5.34 0.70 -4.03
CA HIS A 92 4.90 -0.68 -3.80
C HIS A 92 3.37 -0.83 -3.81
N LEU A 93 2.66 0.13 -4.44
CA LEU A 93 1.20 0.11 -4.47
C LEU A 93 0.62 -1.12 -5.15
N THR A 94 1.29 -1.64 -6.17
CA THR A 94 0.85 -2.86 -6.87
C THR A 94 0.93 -4.07 -5.95
N GLU A 95 2.04 -4.26 -5.26
CA GLU A 95 2.24 -5.36 -4.31
C GLU A 95 1.24 -5.26 -3.17
N PHE A 96 1.03 -4.06 -2.67
CA PHE A 96 0.10 -3.79 -1.59
C PHE A 96 -1.34 -4.09 -2.02
N SER A 97 -1.73 -3.67 -3.21
CA SER A 97 -3.03 -3.95 -3.80
C SER A 97 -3.28 -5.45 -3.95
N ASP A 98 -2.30 -6.18 -4.46
CA ASP A 98 -2.40 -7.62 -4.66
C ASP A 98 -2.57 -8.37 -3.33
N ALA A 99 -1.84 -7.96 -2.32
CA ALA A 99 -1.94 -8.58 -0.99
C ALA A 99 -3.32 -8.35 -0.37
N LEU A 100 -3.86 -7.14 -0.48
CA LEU A 100 -5.21 -6.83 0.00
C LEU A 100 -6.27 -7.58 -0.80
N HIS A 101 -6.10 -7.66 -2.12
CA HIS A 101 -7.02 -8.37 -3.00
C HIS A 101 -7.18 -9.82 -2.57
N LYS A 102 -6.09 -10.51 -2.32
CA LYS A 102 -6.10 -11.91 -1.87
C LYS A 102 -6.87 -12.09 -0.57
N LEU A 103 -6.73 -11.16 0.36
CA LEU A 103 -7.44 -11.22 1.63
C LEU A 103 -8.94 -10.97 1.47
N LEU A 104 -9.31 -10.10 0.54
CA LEU A 104 -10.69 -9.68 0.34
C LEU A 104 -11.52 -10.65 -0.50
N ILE A 105 -10.89 -11.44 -1.38
CA ILE A 105 -11.60 -12.35 -2.27
C ILE A 105 -12.59 -13.27 -1.52
N PRO A 106 -12.19 -13.96 -0.44
CA PRO A 106 -13.13 -14.83 0.28
C PRO A 106 -14.28 -14.06 0.90
N ASP A 107 -14.04 -12.86 1.40
CA ASP A 107 -15.06 -12.05 2.03
C ASP A 107 -16.17 -11.68 1.03
N PHE A 108 -15.80 -11.27 -0.17
CA PHE A 108 -16.77 -10.95 -1.22
C PHE A 108 -17.43 -12.19 -1.79
N SER A 109 -16.70 -13.29 -1.87
CA SER A 109 -17.27 -14.56 -2.32
C SER A 109 -18.38 -15.04 -1.41
N ASP A 110 -18.30 -14.77 -0.11
CA ASP A 110 -19.35 -15.09 0.84
C ASP A 110 -20.66 -14.36 0.54
N TYR A 111 -20.61 -13.24 -0.17
CA TYR A 111 -21.78 -12.50 -0.63
C TYR A 111 -22.23 -12.90 -2.03
N GLY A 112 -21.57 -13.89 -2.64
CA GLY A 112 -21.87 -14.33 -3.99
C GLY A 112 -21.32 -13.41 -5.06
N VAL A 113 -20.26 -12.66 -4.74
CA VAL A 113 -19.66 -11.66 -5.63
C VAL A 113 -18.19 -11.98 -5.82
N ALA A 114 -17.74 -11.94 -7.08
CA ALA A 114 -16.34 -12.06 -7.41
C ALA A 114 -15.70 -10.67 -7.38
N LEU A 115 -14.67 -10.52 -6.55
CA LEU A 115 -13.83 -9.32 -6.53
C LEU A 115 -12.76 -9.51 -7.61
N GLU A 116 -13.04 -9.05 -8.82
CA GLU A 116 -12.16 -9.28 -9.97
C GLU A 116 -10.91 -8.43 -9.94
N ARG A 117 -11.06 -7.16 -9.54
CA ARG A 117 -9.95 -6.22 -9.47
C ARG A 117 -10.04 -5.42 -8.19
N PHE A 118 -8.90 -5.18 -7.61
CA PHE A 118 -8.79 -4.34 -6.43
C PHE A 118 -7.48 -3.56 -6.51
N PHE A 119 -7.60 -2.24 -6.51
CA PHE A 119 -6.45 -1.35 -6.60
C PHE A 119 -6.45 -0.34 -5.48
N VAL A 120 -5.30 -0.18 -4.84
CA VAL A 120 -5.01 0.98 -4.01
C VAL A 120 -4.26 1.96 -4.90
N THR A 121 -4.88 3.09 -5.19
CA THR A 121 -4.29 4.10 -6.07
C THR A 121 -3.60 5.21 -5.31
N ASN A 122 -3.93 5.38 -4.05
CA ASN A 122 -3.35 6.41 -3.21
C ASN A 122 -3.35 6.00 -1.74
N VAL A 123 -2.25 6.30 -1.05
CA VAL A 123 -2.13 6.17 0.40
C VAL A 123 -1.86 7.56 0.96
N VAL A 124 -2.76 8.03 1.80
CA VAL A 124 -2.63 9.33 2.45
C VAL A 124 -1.81 9.16 3.72
N LYS A 125 -0.69 9.87 3.80
CA LYS A 125 0.24 9.79 4.92
C LYS A 125 0.01 11.00 5.84
N PRO A 126 0.38 10.90 7.12
CA PRO A 126 0.19 12.01 8.06
C PRO A 126 1.25 13.09 7.90
N ASP A 127 1.33 13.66 6.70
CA ASP A 127 2.29 14.72 6.41
C ASP A 127 2.10 15.90 7.38
N GLY A 128 3.20 16.44 7.88
CA GLY A 128 3.18 17.51 8.84
C GLY A 128 3.09 17.08 10.30
N GLU A 129 2.78 15.82 10.57
CA GLU A 129 2.81 15.31 11.93
C GLU A 129 4.25 15.19 12.40
N ARG A 130 4.52 15.65 13.62
CA ARG A 130 5.87 15.78 14.17
C ARG A 130 6.69 14.49 14.14
N GLN A 131 6.11 13.39 14.66
CA GLN A 131 6.82 12.11 14.71
C GLN A 131 7.02 11.53 13.32
N TYR A 132 5.99 11.61 12.48
CA TYR A 132 6.07 11.11 11.11
C TYR A 132 7.18 11.82 10.33
N GLU A 133 7.23 13.15 10.41
CA GLU A 133 8.24 13.94 9.71
C GLU A 133 9.65 13.64 10.23
N LYS A 134 9.80 13.45 11.54
CA LYS A 134 11.06 13.09 12.15
C LYS A 134 11.60 11.77 11.63
N PHE A 135 10.78 10.72 11.64
CA PHE A 135 11.20 9.40 11.17
C PHE A 135 11.35 9.34 9.67
N LYS A 136 10.55 10.11 8.93
CA LYS A 136 10.71 10.28 7.50
C LYS A 136 12.07 10.87 7.16
N GLU A 137 12.48 11.91 7.85
CA GLU A 137 13.80 12.53 7.67
C GLU A 137 14.91 11.53 7.99
N LEU A 138 14.80 10.80 9.09
CA LEU A 138 15.79 9.79 9.47
C LEU A 138 15.87 8.68 8.40
N HIS A 139 14.73 8.25 7.89
CA HIS A 139 14.69 7.21 6.86
C HIS A 139 15.40 7.64 5.59
N PHE A 140 15.11 8.83 5.08
CA PHE A 140 15.71 9.31 3.84
C PHE A 140 17.16 9.75 4.01
N ARG A 141 17.55 10.14 5.23
CA ARG A 141 18.96 10.44 5.54
C ARG A 141 19.85 9.22 5.33
N GLN A 142 19.36 8.03 5.60
CA GLN A 142 20.11 6.79 5.36
C GLN A 142 20.54 6.65 3.90
N TYR A 143 19.69 7.05 2.97
CA TYR A 143 20.03 7.02 1.55
C TYR A 143 21.13 8.02 1.21
N ALA A 144 21.06 9.22 1.78
CA ALA A 144 22.09 10.23 1.60
C ALA A 144 23.44 9.76 2.17
N ASP A 145 23.42 9.15 3.35
CA ASP A 145 24.64 8.63 4.00
C ASP A 145 25.27 7.51 3.17
N ILE A 146 24.44 6.61 2.63
CA ILE A 146 24.92 5.53 1.77
C ILE A 146 25.50 6.11 0.47
N ALA A 147 24.84 7.10 -0.12
CA ALA A 147 25.33 7.75 -1.34
C ALA A 147 26.65 8.45 -1.11
N GLU A 148 26.80 9.14 0.03
CA GLU A 148 28.06 9.80 0.41
C GLU A 148 29.17 8.77 0.62
N ALA A 149 28.87 7.66 1.28
CA ALA A 149 29.83 6.60 1.52
C ALA A 149 30.32 5.98 0.20
N LYS A 150 29.40 5.74 -0.74
CA LYS A 150 29.74 5.24 -2.07
C LYS A 150 30.61 6.23 -2.85
N LEU A 151 30.27 7.50 -2.79
CA LEU A 151 31.05 8.56 -3.45
C LEU A 151 32.45 8.63 -2.89
N ARG A 152 32.59 8.58 -1.58
CA ARG A 152 33.89 8.56 -0.89
C ARG A 152 34.72 7.36 -1.33
N GLN A 153 34.12 6.20 -1.38
CA GLN A 153 34.76 4.97 -1.82
C GLN A 153 35.26 5.08 -3.25
N GLN A 154 34.45 5.64 -4.15
CA GLN A 154 34.87 5.88 -5.53
C GLN A 154 36.02 6.88 -5.63
N THR A 155 35.94 7.95 -4.85
CA THR A 155 36.99 8.96 -4.81
C THR A 155 38.32 8.37 -4.31
N ASP A 156 38.26 7.55 -3.24
CA ASP A 156 39.45 6.89 -2.68
C ASP A 156 40.03 5.89 -3.69
N LEU A 157 39.19 5.18 -4.44
CA LEU A 157 39.62 4.25 -5.45
C LEU A 157 40.33 4.97 -6.60
N ILE A 158 39.78 6.09 -7.06
CA ILE A 158 40.38 6.91 -8.12
C ILE A 158 41.74 7.47 -7.66
N TYR A 159 41.80 7.95 -6.41
CA TYR A 159 43.03 8.43 -5.83
C TYR A 159 44.12 7.33 -5.79
N ALA A 160 43.77 6.14 -5.34
CA ALA A 160 44.66 5.00 -5.28
C ALA A 160 45.17 4.60 -6.68
N GLN A 161 44.30 4.61 -7.68
CA GLN A 161 44.66 4.32 -9.06
C GLN A 161 45.63 5.39 -9.61
N THR A 162 45.34 6.65 -9.31
CA THR A 162 46.21 7.77 -9.73
C THR A 162 47.58 7.65 -9.11
N GLN A 163 47.68 7.31 -7.82
CA GLN A 163 48.96 7.12 -7.14
C GLN A 163 49.73 5.93 -7.73
N ALA A 164 49.04 4.83 -8.03
CA ALA A 164 49.66 3.66 -8.64
C ALA A 164 50.25 4.00 -10.03
N GLN A 165 49.50 4.74 -10.85
CA GLN A 165 49.99 5.20 -12.15
C GLN A 165 51.19 6.12 -12.03
N LYS A 166 51.17 7.02 -11.04
CA LYS A 166 52.28 7.94 -10.79
C LYS A 166 53.55 7.19 -10.41
N ILE A 167 53.42 6.18 -9.56
CA ILE A 167 54.57 5.33 -9.16
C ILE A 167 55.17 4.61 -10.37
N VAL A 168 54.31 4.07 -11.25
CA VAL A 168 54.76 3.40 -12.47
C VAL A 168 55.52 4.35 -13.40
N ILE A 169 55.01 5.57 -13.57
CA ILE A 169 55.65 6.58 -14.40
C ILE A 169 57.00 6.99 -13.81
N ASP A 170 57.06 7.20 -12.49
CA ASP A 170 58.30 7.65 -11.80
C ASP A 170 59.36 6.54 -11.79
N SER A 171 58.96 5.27 -11.93
CA SER A 171 59.88 4.13 -11.96
C SER A 171 60.44 3.80 -13.34
N GLN A 172 59.97 4.50 -14.38
CA GLN A 172 60.49 4.39 -15.73
C GLN A 172 61.60 5.44 -15.96
#